data_70c28819e8e3fe6d5482e1c426646b6d
#
_entry.id   70c28819e8e3fe6d5482e1c426646b6d
#
_cell.length_a   1.000
_cell.length_b   1.000
_cell.length_c   1.000
_cell.angle_alpha   90.00
_cell.angle_beta   90.00
_cell.angle_gamma   90.00
#
_symmetry.space_group_name_H-M   'P 1'
#
loop_
_entity.id
_entity.type
_entity.pdbx_description
1 polymer ?
#
loop_
_entity_poly.entity_id
_entity_poly.type
_entity_poly.pdbx_seq_one_letter_code
_entity_poly.pdbx_strand_id
1 'polypeptide(L)'
;MFYTLQLNAKLQPFDRHDLEDIIDEFLSKEDLGETSGGGTLMSKEGEIEYCDIEISLNDTANAVEKLLRKLEDIGIPKGSKLYNENFSQEIGSLEGLGLYVNGTDLPKEVYETSDINVVFDTVCEILKDILVLTSYHEGSKDTALYFYIKGNFAEAKEQIKDFITTYPLCEKSRIVQIA
;
A
#
# COMPACT_ATOMS: atom_id res chain seq x y z
N MET A 1 24.26 2.86 10.83
CA MET A 1 24.22 1.91 9.68
C MET A 1 23.04 2.26 8.80
N PHE A 2 23.22 2.26 7.46
CA PHE A 2 22.13 2.55 6.52
C PHE A 2 21.42 1.28 6.08
N TYR A 3 20.12 1.36 6.00
CA TYR A 3 19.22 0.32 5.49
C TYR A 3 18.23 0.92 4.50
N THR A 4 17.77 0.08 3.58
CA THR A 4 16.64 0.39 2.70
C THR A 4 15.47 -0.54 3.07
N LEU A 5 14.34 0.05 3.40
CA LEU A 5 13.06 -0.64 3.47
C LEU A 5 12.38 -0.52 2.11
N GLN A 6 12.42 -1.59 1.32
CA GLN A 6 11.67 -1.65 0.07
C GLN A 6 10.29 -2.23 0.33
N LEU A 7 9.29 -1.44 0.05
CA LEU A 7 7.87 -1.78 0.22
C LEU A 7 7.32 -2.34 -1.09
N ASN A 8 6.84 -3.57 -1.09
CA ASN A 8 6.03 -4.11 -2.19
C ASN A 8 4.62 -3.48 -2.16
N ALA A 9 4.59 -2.16 -2.35
CA ALA A 9 3.40 -1.35 -2.22
C ALA A 9 3.34 -0.24 -3.28
N LYS A 10 2.15 0.00 -3.78
CA LYS A 10 1.84 1.05 -4.75
C LYS A 10 1.34 2.31 -4.02
N LEU A 11 2.19 2.88 -3.15
CA LEU A 11 1.84 4.07 -2.35
C LEU A 11 2.18 5.35 -3.08
N GLN A 12 1.23 6.28 -3.15
CA GLN A 12 1.53 7.65 -3.54
C GLN A 12 2.56 8.27 -2.58
N PRO A 13 3.35 9.26 -3.02
CA PRO A 13 4.34 9.89 -2.15
C PRO A 13 3.78 10.37 -0.81
N PHE A 14 2.54 10.86 -0.78
CA PHE A 14 1.89 11.29 0.45
C PHE A 14 1.62 10.12 1.39
N ASP A 15 1.01 9.04 0.87
CA ASP A 15 0.71 7.83 1.66
C ASP A 15 1.99 7.16 2.19
N ARG A 16 3.08 7.23 1.41
CA ARG A 16 4.40 6.77 1.87
C ARG A 16 4.95 7.63 3.00
N HIS A 17 4.79 8.96 2.93
CA HIS A 17 5.24 9.86 3.99
C HIS A 17 4.57 9.59 5.32
N ASP A 18 3.29 9.27 5.34
CA ASP A 18 2.59 8.88 6.57
C ASP A 18 3.25 7.66 7.23
N LEU A 19 3.69 6.70 6.43
CA LEU A 19 4.42 5.53 6.94
C LEU A 19 5.85 5.88 7.38
N GLU A 20 6.54 6.75 6.65
CA GLU A 20 7.86 7.30 7.04
C GLU A 20 7.77 7.98 8.40
N ASP A 21 6.79 8.83 8.62
CA ASP A 21 6.58 9.57 9.87
C ASP A 21 6.36 8.63 11.06
N ILE A 22 5.56 7.56 10.88
CA ILE A 22 5.34 6.54 11.92
C ILE A 22 6.64 5.81 12.28
N ILE A 23 7.47 5.50 11.28
CA ILE A 23 8.76 4.84 11.49
C ILE A 23 9.73 5.81 12.17
N ASP A 24 9.82 7.04 11.70
CA ASP A 24 10.72 8.07 12.23
C ASP A 24 10.40 8.43 13.69
N GLU A 25 9.12 8.60 14.03
CA GLU A 25 8.68 8.82 15.40
C GLU A 25 9.12 7.67 16.32
N PHE A 26 8.97 6.43 15.88
CA PHE A 26 9.43 5.26 16.62
C PHE A 26 10.95 5.26 16.81
N LEU A 27 11.71 5.46 15.74
CA LEU A 27 13.17 5.46 15.79
C LEU A 27 13.71 6.56 16.72
N SER A 28 13.17 7.76 16.61
CA SER A 28 13.52 8.91 17.45
C SER A 28 13.19 8.66 18.91
N LYS A 29 12.01 8.12 19.22
CA LYS A 29 11.56 7.85 20.59
C LYS A 29 12.40 6.79 21.31
N GLU A 30 12.85 5.79 20.57
CA GLU A 30 13.68 4.69 21.09
C GLU A 30 15.18 4.98 21.01
N ASP A 31 15.59 6.16 20.51
CA ASP A 31 16.97 6.54 20.25
C ASP A 31 17.72 5.53 19.34
N LEU A 32 16.99 5.02 18.33
CA LEU A 32 17.48 4.00 17.40
C LEU A 32 18.01 4.56 16.09
N GLY A 33 17.65 5.78 15.71
CA GLY A 33 18.03 6.40 14.46
C GLY A 33 16.96 7.33 13.90
N GLU A 34 16.93 7.45 12.58
CA GLU A 34 16.01 8.32 11.84
C GLU A 34 15.72 7.75 10.44
N THR A 35 14.65 8.21 9.80
CA THR A 35 14.47 8.07 8.36
C THR A 35 15.24 9.17 7.64
N SER A 36 15.82 8.90 6.48
CA SER A 36 16.69 9.84 5.78
C SER A 36 16.22 10.18 4.36
N GLY A 37 15.10 9.62 3.96
CA GLY A 37 14.50 9.84 2.65
C GLY A 37 13.80 8.60 2.12
N GLY A 38 13.46 8.64 0.83
CA GLY A 38 12.81 7.53 0.16
C GLY A 38 12.56 7.82 -1.31
N GLY A 39 12.07 6.82 -2.01
CA GLY A 39 11.81 6.88 -3.44
C GLY A 39 10.56 6.12 -3.83
N THR A 40 10.11 6.36 -5.05
CA THR A 40 9.01 5.63 -5.68
C THR A 40 9.47 5.23 -7.07
N LEU A 41 9.49 3.93 -7.35
CA LEU A 41 9.73 3.46 -8.71
C LEU A 41 8.40 3.40 -9.45
N MET A 42 8.39 3.98 -10.65
CA MET A 42 7.24 3.97 -11.52
C MET A 42 7.51 3.16 -12.78
N SER A 43 6.51 2.46 -13.27
CA SER A 43 6.52 1.82 -14.58
C SER A 43 6.55 2.86 -15.71
N LYS A 44 6.75 2.41 -16.94
CA LYS A 44 6.68 3.28 -18.13
C LYS A 44 5.28 3.89 -18.34
N GLU A 45 4.27 3.21 -17.86
CA GLU A 45 2.86 3.63 -17.89
C GLU A 45 2.52 4.60 -16.75
N GLY A 46 3.48 4.88 -15.85
CA GLY A 46 3.32 5.81 -14.71
C GLY A 46 2.71 5.17 -13.46
N GLU A 47 2.43 3.86 -13.46
CA GLU A 47 1.95 3.16 -12.27
C GLU A 47 3.12 2.87 -11.32
N ILE A 48 2.88 3.02 -10.02
CA ILE A 48 3.88 2.74 -8.99
C ILE A 48 4.12 1.22 -8.93
N GLU A 49 5.39 0.82 -8.97
CA GLU A 49 5.82 -0.57 -8.82
C GLU A 49 6.14 -0.91 -7.37
N TYR A 50 6.96 -0.08 -6.73
CA TYR A 50 7.32 -0.19 -5.31
C TYR A 50 7.80 1.15 -4.75
N CYS A 51 7.92 1.23 -3.44
CA CYS A 51 8.47 2.39 -2.73
C CYS A 51 9.64 1.98 -1.85
N ASP A 52 10.61 2.89 -1.69
CA ASP A 52 11.73 2.73 -0.77
C ASP A 52 11.67 3.79 0.34
N ILE A 53 12.04 3.39 1.56
CA ILE A 53 12.31 4.26 2.69
C ILE A 53 13.75 4.01 3.14
N GLU A 54 14.56 5.06 3.19
CA GLU A 54 15.93 4.99 3.68
C GLU A 54 15.98 5.23 5.19
N ILE A 55 16.67 4.35 5.91
CA ILE A 55 16.72 4.36 7.36
C ILE A 55 18.18 4.37 7.81
N SER A 56 18.54 5.33 8.65
CA SER A 56 19.82 5.40 9.34
C SER A 56 19.67 4.90 10.77
N LEU A 57 20.19 3.72 11.09
CA LEU A 57 20.17 3.17 12.44
C LEU A 57 21.46 3.48 13.20
N ASN A 58 21.32 3.84 14.46
CA ASN A 58 22.42 3.95 15.41
C ASN A 58 23.04 2.55 15.65
N ASP A 59 24.33 2.52 16.00
CA ASP A 59 25.02 1.28 16.35
C ASP A 59 24.69 0.86 17.79
N THR A 60 23.44 0.48 18.01
CA THR A 60 22.92 0.02 19.31
C THR A 60 22.54 -1.45 19.23
N ALA A 61 22.72 -2.15 20.33
CA ALA A 61 22.33 -3.57 20.40
C ALA A 61 20.84 -3.74 20.08
N ASN A 62 20.53 -4.69 19.20
CA ASN A 62 19.16 -5.06 18.81
C ASN A 62 18.36 -3.98 18.05
N ALA A 63 18.99 -2.91 17.52
CA ALA A 63 18.29 -1.86 16.77
C ALA A 63 17.49 -2.45 15.59
N VAL A 64 18.10 -3.32 14.80
CA VAL A 64 17.45 -3.99 13.66
C VAL A 64 16.27 -4.86 14.11
N GLU A 65 16.44 -5.64 15.20
CA GLU A 65 15.35 -6.48 15.73
C GLU A 65 14.15 -5.64 16.21
N LYS A 66 14.44 -4.52 16.89
CA LYS A 66 13.38 -3.60 17.34
C LYS A 66 12.64 -2.98 16.15
N LEU A 67 13.39 -2.55 15.11
CA LEU A 67 12.79 -2.04 13.89
C LEU A 67 11.92 -3.11 13.22
N LEU A 68 12.42 -4.33 13.04
CA LEU A 68 11.67 -5.42 12.42
C LEU A 68 10.35 -5.71 13.15
N ARG A 69 10.36 -5.76 14.49
CA ARG A 69 9.14 -5.92 15.30
C ARG A 69 8.17 -4.76 15.10
N LYS A 70 8.69 -3.53 15.08
CA LYS A 70 7.84 -2.35 14.82
C LYS A 70 7.19 -2.39 13.43
N LEU A 71 7.94 -2.79 12.40
CA LEU A 71 7.42 -2.96 11.04
C LEU A 71 6.32 -4.05 10.97
N GLU A 72 6.49 -5.14 11.72
CA GLU A 72 5.49 -6.19 11.84
C GLU A 72 4.21 -5.68 12.54
N ASP A 73 4.35 -4.90 13.61
CA ASP A 73 3.23 -4.29 14.36
C ASP A 73 2.44 -3.28 13.51
N ILE A 74 3.13 -2.44 12.75
CA ILE A 74 2.50 -1.50 11.81
C ILE A 74 1.70 -2.26 10.76
N GLY A 75 2.25 -3.36 10.28
CA GLY A 75 1.78 -4.11 9.13
C GLY A 75 2.42 -3.59 7.84
N ILE A 76 3.25 -4.44 7.25
CA ILE A 76 3.96 -4.14 6.00
C ILE A 76 3.44 -5.10 4.90
N PRO A 77 3.28 -4.64 3.65
CA PRO A 77 2.85 -5.47 2.54
C PRO A 77 3.80 -6.66 2.30
N LYS A 78 3.22 -7.82 2.04
CA LYS A 78 3.93 -9.06 1.78
C LYS A 78 4.86 -8.93 0.56
N GLY A 79 6.05 -9.50 0.65
CA GLY A 79 7.09 -9.37 -0.36
C GLY A 79 7.94 -8.09 -0.25
N SER A 80 7.74 -7.31 0.81
CA SER A 80 8.64 -6.21 1.18
C SER A 80 9.93 -6.77 1.80
N LYS A 81 10.98 -5.96 1.87
CA LYS A 81 12.26 -6.37 2.45
C LYS A 81 12.98 -5.20 3.13
N LEU A 82 13.68 -5.50 4.20
CA LEU A 82 14.68 -4.63 4.82
C LEU A 82 16.07 -5.13 4.45
N TYR A 83 16.92 -4.28 3.87
CA TYR A 83 18.25 -4.71 3.42
C TYR A 83 19.31 -3.61 3.46
N ASN A 84 20.56 -4.04 3.45
CA ASN A 84 21.76 -3.24 3.14
C ASN A 84 22.79 -4.14 2.46
N GLU A 85 24.05 -3.69 2.34
CA GLU A 85 25.12 -4.46 1.69
C GLU A 85 25.37 -5.85 2.32
N ASN A 86 25.16 -5.98 3.64
CA ASN A 86 25.50 -7.18 4.41
C ASN A 86 24.30 -7.90 5.04
N PHE A 87 23.11 -7.36 4.87
CA PHE A 87 21.87 -7.86 5.48
C PHE A 87 20.72 -7.79 4.48
N SER A 88 19.90 -8.83 4.46
CA SER A 88 18.65 -8.82 3.70
C SER A 88 17.64 -9.73 4.38
N GLN A 89 16.47 -9.20 4.69
CA GLN A 89 15.36 -9.95 5.27
C GLN A 89 14.06 -9.59 4.58
N GLU A 90 13.35 -10.60 4.10
CA GLU A 90 11.96 -10.46 3.63
C GLU A 90 11.05 -10.25 4.84
N ILE A 91 10.10 -9.33 4.67
CA ILE A 91 9.14 -8.93 5.70
C ILE A 91 7.76 -8.70 5.08
N GLY A 92 6.78 -8.53 5.96
CA GLY A 92 5.42 -8.17 5.58
C GLY A 92 4.46 -9.35 5.57
N SER A 93 3.25 -9.04 5.96
CA SER A 93 2.14 -10.00 6.10
C SER A 93 0.83 -9.48 5.48
N LEU A 94 0.76 -8.19 5.11
CA LEU A 94 -0.44 -7.66 4.48
C LEU A 94 -0.56 -8.16 3.06
N GLU A 95 -1.73 -8.64 2.70
CA GLU A 95 -2.07 -8.91 1.30
C GLU A 95 -2.61 -7.65 0.64
N GLY A 96 -2.25 -7.42 -0.62
CA GLY A 96 -2.65 -6.27 -1.40
C GLY A 96 -3.76 -6.59 -2.40
N LEU A 97 -4.83 -5.79 -2.38
CA LEU A 97 -5.93 -5.83 -3.33
C LEU A 97 -5.92 -4.57 -4.17
N GLY A 98 -5.79 -4.71 -5.48
CA GLY A 98 -5.95 -3.64 -6.46
C GLY A 98 -7.29 -3.74 -7.17
N LEU A 99 -8.14 -2.71 -7.03
CA LEU A 99 -9.39 -2.56 -7.78
C LEU A 99 -9.16 -1.54 -8.89
N TYR A 100 -9.16 -2.00 -10.13
CA TYR A 100 -8.98 -1.17 -11.31
C TYR A 100 -10.34 -0.85 -11.92
N VAL A 101 -10.79 0.37 -11.76
CA VAL A 101 -12.09 0.87 -12.22
C VAL A 101 -11.92 1.45 -13.62
N ASN A 102 -12.74 1.00 -14.57
CA ASN A 102 -12.65 1.43 -15.97
C ASN A 102 -13.02 2.91 -16.12
N GLY A 103 -12.14 3.69 -16.73
CA GLY A 103 -12.29 5.15 -16.92
C GLY A 103 -12.69 5.56 -18.33
N THR A 104 -12.85 4.62 -19.29
CA THR A 104 -12.99 4.98 -20.72
C THR A 104 -14.12 4.28 -21.46
N ASP A 105 -14.53 3.07 -21.06
CA ASP A 105 -15.35 2.18 -21.87
C ASP A 105 -16.77 1.97 -21.35
N LEU A 106 -17.23 2.83 -20.44
CA LEU A 106 -18.60 2.84 -19.94
C LEU A 106 -19.42 3.94 -20.64
N PRO A 107 -20.77 3.86 -20.61
CA PRO A 107 -21.65 4.93 -21.07
C PRO A 107 -21.34 6.25 -20.34
N LYS A 108 -21.42 7.37 -21.07
CA LYS A 108 -21.13 8.70 -20.53
C LYS A 108 -21.95 9.04 -19.28
N GLU A 109 -23.20 8.62 -19.26
CA GLU A 109 -24.12 8.82 -18.15
C GLU A 109 -23.60 8.18 -16.85
N VAL A 110 -22.89 7.05 -16.94
CA VAL A 110 -22.31 6.40 -15.76
C VAL A 110 -21.25 7.29 -15.13
N TYR A 111 -20.36 7.89 -15.92
CA TYR A 111 -19.32 8.79 -15.42
C TYR A 111 -19.91 10.11 -14.89
N GLU A 112 -21.04 10.57 -15.43
CA GLU A 112 -21.70 11.81 -15.00
C GLU A 112 -22.50 11.62 -13.69
N THR A 113 -22.95 10.40 -13.39
CA THR A 113 -23.84 10.11 -12.24
C THR A 113 -23.21 9.28 -11.14
N SER A 114 -21.98 8.78 -11.36
CA SER A 114 -21.25 7.96 -10.39
C SER A 114 -19.96 8.66 -9.94
N ASP A 115 -19.50 8.34 -8.72
CA ASP A 115 -18.32 8.94 -8.12
C ASP A 115 -17.33 7.85 -7.69
N ILE A 116 -16.07 7.99 -8.08
CA ILE A 116 -14.99 7.08 -7.70
C ILE A 116 -14.73 7.12 -6.18
N ASN A 117 -14.97 8.27 -5.52
CA ASN A 117 -14.83 8.37 -4.07
C ASN A 117 -15.86 7.49 -3.36
N VAL A 118 -17.08 7.35 -3.91
CA VAL A 118 -18.08 6.41 -3.37
C VAL A 118 -17.57 4.97 -3.45
N VAL A 119 -16.86 4.61 -4.53
CA VAL A 119 -16.25 3.28 -4.65
C VAL A 119 -15.18 3.08 -3.58
N PHE A 120 -14.27 4.05 -3.45
CA PHE A 120 -13.19 3.99 -2.48
C PHE A 120 -13.72 3.89 -1.05
N ASP A 121 -14.60 4.83 -0.65
CA ASP A 121 -15.15 4.90 0.71
C ASP A 121 -15.97 3.66 1.08
N THR A 122 -16.75 3.14 0.13
CA THR A 122 -17.56 1.93 0.37
C THR A 122 -16.67 0.70 0.56
N VAL A 123 -15.63 0.53 -0.26
CA VAL A 123 -14.68 -0.58 -0.09
C VAL A 123 -13.91 -0.45 1.23
N CYS A 124 -13.48 0.76 1.60
CA CYS A 124 -12.86 1.02 2.91
C CYS A 124 -13.79 0.63 4.07
N GLU A 125 -15.07 0.99 4.00
CA GLU A 125 -16.04 0.64 5.06
C GLU A 125 -16.30 -0.87 5.12
N ILE A 126 -16.38 -1.56 3.98
CA ILE A 126 -16.56 -3.02 3.94
C ILE A 126 -15.34 -3.73 4.56
N LEU A 127 -14.14 -3.26 4.27
CA LEU A 127 -12.89 -3.89 4.72
C LEU A 127 -12.33 -3.30 6.03
N LYS A 128 -13.02 -2.39 6.70
CA LYS A 128 -12.52 -1.57 7.82
C LYS A 128 -11.84 -2.35 8.95
N ASP A 129 -12.32 -3.57 9.24
CA ASP A 129 -11.80 -4.37 10.35
C ASP A 129 -10.44 -5.02 10.01
N ILE A 130 -10.08 -5.08 8.72
CA ILE A 130 -8.84 -5.70 8.23
C ILE A 130 -7.96 -4.73 7.44
N LEU A 131 -8.47 -3.57 7.05
CA LEU A 131 -7.77 -2.57 6.26
C LEU A 131 -6.68 -1.87 7.07
N VAL A 132 -5.48 -1.73 6.49
CA VAL A 132 -4.32 -1.10 7.14
C VAL A 132 -3.81 0.09 6.35
N LEU A 133 -3.58 -0.08 5.04
CA LEU A 133 -3.06 0.97 4.16
C LEU A 133 -3.93 1.08 2.92
N THR A 134 -4.03 2.28 2.40
CA THR A 134 -4.71 2.56 1.13
C THR A 134 -3.85 3.48 0.27
N SER A 135 -4.07 3.43 -1.03
CA SER A 135 -3.52 4.38 -1.99
C SER A 135 -4.31 4.31 -3.30
N TYR A 136 -3.93 5.07 -4.29
CA TYR A 136 -4.58 5.07 -5.59
C TYR A 136 -3.62 5.46 -6.71
N HIS A 137 -4.05 5.23 -7.95
CA HIS A 137 -3.36 5.73 -9.15
C HIS A 137 -4.39 6.11 -10.22
N GLU A 138 -4.27 7.31 -10.75
CA GLU A 138 -5.06 7.76 -11.89
C GLU A 138 -4.32 7.47 -13.18
N GLY A 139 -4.68 6.36 -13.80
CA GLY A 139 -4.14 5.96 -15.10
C GLY A 139 -4.95 6.53 -16.27
N SER A 140 -4.44 6.37 -17.48
CA SER A 140 -5.10 6.87 -18.70
C SER A 140 -6.37 6.09 -19.09
N LYS A 141 -6.52 4.86 -18.61
CA LYS A 141 -7.65 3.97 -18.92
C LYS A 141 -8.44 3.55 -17.69
N ASP A 142 -7.74 3.34 -16.60
CA ASP A 142 -8.30 2.87 -15.35
C ASP A 142 -7.88 3.79 -14.21
N THR A 143 -8.76 3.99 -13.24
CA THR A 143 -8.37 4.45 -11.91
C THR A 143 -8.17 3.22 -11.03
N ALA A 144 -6.98 3.04 -10.50
CA ALA A 144 -6.65 1.95 -9.61
C ALA A 144 -6.77 2.40 -8.14
N LEU A 145 -7.47 1.62 -7.34
CA LEU A 145 -7.61 1.79 -5.90
C LEU A 145 -6.89 0.63 -5.21
N TYR A 146 -6.00 0.93 -4.28
CA TYR A 146 -5.15 -0.05 -3.61
C TYR A 146 -5.50 -0.16 -2.13
N PHE A 147 -5.69 -1.40 -1.68
CA PHE A 147 -6.07 -1.73 -0.30
C PHE A 147 -5.13 -2.81 0.22
N TYR A 148 -4.42 -2.53 1.31
CA TYR A 148 -3.54 -3.50 1.98
C TYR A 148 -4.20 -3.95 3.27
N ILE A 149 -4.38 -5.26 3.42
CA ILE A 149 -5.27 -5.85 4.41
C ILE A 149 -4.56 -6.89 5.28
N LYS A 150 -5.00 -7.01 6.52
CA LYS A 150 -4.72 -8.17 7.38
C LYS A 150 -5.69 -9.29 6.99
N GLY A 151 -5.16 -10.42 6.53
CA GLY A 151 -5.99 -11.58 6.18
C GLY A 151 -5.76 -12.04 4.75
N ASN A 152 -6.81 -12.56 4.13
CA ASN A 152 -6.72 -13.28 2.87
C ASN A 152 -7.37 -12.48 1.72
N PHE A 153 -6.65 -12.34 0.62
CA PHE A 153 -7.12 -11.65 -0.59
C PHE A 153 -8.45 -12.22 -1.12
N ALA A 154 -8.60 -13.54 -1.13
CA ALA A 154 -9.80 -14.17 -1.69
C ALA A 154 -11.05 -13.87 -0.84
N GLU A 155 -10.90 -13.81 0.48
CA GLU A 155 -11.98 -13.45 1.40
C GLU A 155 -12.36 -11.98 1.27
N ALA A 156 -11.37 -11.07 1.21
CA ALA A 156 -11.62 -9.65 0.98
C ALA A 156 -12.31 -9.39 -0.36
N LYS A 157 -11.87 -10.06 -1.41
CA LYS A 157 -12.50 -9.99 -2.74
C LYS A 157 -13.96 -10.44 -2.70
N GLU A 158 -14.29 -11.49 -1.96
CA GLU A 158 -15.67 -11.96 -1.83
C GLU A 158 -16.53 -10.98 -1.02
N GLN A 159 -15.97 -10.34 0.02
CA GLN A 159 -16.68 -9.34 0.81
C GLN A 159 -17.13 -8.11 -0.02
N ILE A 160 -16.30 -7.63 -0.94
CA ILE A 160 -16.62 -6.46 -1.76
C ILE A 160 -17.44 -6.80 -3.01
N LYS A 161 -17.61 -8.06 -3.34
CA LYS A 161 -18.18 -8.56 -4.60
C LYS A 161 -19.58 -8.02 -4.88
N ASP A 162 -20.48 -8.04 -3.91
CA ASP A 162 -21.86 -7.59 -4.10
C ASP A 162 -21.90 -6.11 -4.47
N PHE A 163 -21.10 -5.28 -3.81
CA PHE A 163 -20.97 -3.87 -4.15
C PHE A 163 -20.39 -3.69 -5.57
N ILE A 164 -19.27 -4.35 -5.88
CA ILE A 164 -18.60 -4.22 -7.19
C ILE A 164 -19.50 -4.67 -8.35
N THR A 165 -20.39 -5.66 -8.13
CA THR A 165 -21.31 -6.13 -9.18
C THR A 165 -22.55 -5.26 -9.36
N THR A 166 -22.88 -4.42 -8.39
CA THR A 166 -24.11 -3.61 -8.40
C THR A 166 -23.87 -2.13 -8.67
N TYR A 167 -22.68 -1.59 -8.33
CA TYR A 167 -22.40 -0.17 -8.55
C TYR A 167 -21.98 0.09 -10.01
N PRO A 168 -22.66 0.99 -10.73
CA PRO A 168 -22.51 1.13 -12.19
C PRO A 168 -21.06 1.45 -12.64
N LEU A 169 -20.33 2.27 -11.87
CA LEU A 169 -18.93 2.62 -12.19
C LEU A 169 -17.97 1.42 -12.11
N CYS A 170 -18.35 0.38 -11.38
CA CYS A 170 -17.55 -0.84 -11.25
C CYS A 170 -17.77 -1.83 -12.41
N GLU A 171 -18.66 -1.54 -13.37
CA GLU A 171 -18.81 -2.36 -14.56
C GLU A 171 -17.49 -2.41 -15.33
N LYS A 172 -17.08 -3.60 -15.78
CA LYS A 172 -15.78 -3.87 -16.40
C LYS A 172 -14.53 -3.61 -15.52
N SER A 173 -14.72 -3.41 -14.22
CA SER A 173 -13.58 -3.35 -13.29
C SER A 173 -12.89 -4.70 -13.17
N ARG A 174 -11.64 -4.69 -12.73
CA ARG A 174 -10.87 -5.89 -12.43
C ARG A 174 -10.26 -5.83 -11.05
N ILE A 175 -10.24 -6.95 -10.34
CA ILE A 175 -9.63 -7.09 -9.03
C ILE A 175 -8.40 -7.97 -9.16
N VAL A 176 -7.24 -7.48 -8.71
CA VAL A 176 -5.93 -8.12 -8.85
C VAL A 176 -5.26 -8.19 -7.49
N GLN A 177 -4.61 -9.30 -7.19
CA GLN A 177 -3.71 -9.38 -6.04
C GLN A 177 -2.40 -8.67 -6.39
N ILE A 178 -1.96 -7.74 -5.53
CA ILE A 178 -0.80 -6.88 -5.76
C ILE A 178 0.31 -7.02 -4.70
N ALA A 179 0.05 -7.78 -3.61
CA ALA A 179 1.02 -8.16 -2.59
C ALA A 179 0.62 -9.48 -1.91
#